data_eb274a4549379e8f9b8df3ed899d9ffe
#
_entry.id   eb274a4549379e8f9b8df3ed899d9ffe
#
_cell.length_a   1.000
_cell.length_b   1.000
_cell.length_c   1.000
_cell.angle_alpha   90.00
_cell.angle_beta   90.00
_cell.angle_gamma   90.00
#
_symmetry.space_group_name_H-M   'P 1'
#
loop_
_entity.id
_entity.type
_entity.pdbx_description
1 polymer ?
#
loop_
_entity_poly.entity_id
_entity_poly.type
_entity_poly.pdbx_seq_one_letter_code
_entity_poly.pdbx_strand_id
1 'polypeptide(L)'
;MPYLGFVPDDLTSAPSRIVAYLALQLSVPSEALTDYGDREHTRTDHLRDIQDRLGFRDTQPADSAALGAWLLERALEQDKPMVLFRLACQWLLQEHLVRPGVTIIERLVATTPRASSRRNLSTADLAADAGAARPPRCCPPAPC
;
A
#
# COMPACT_ATOMS: atom_id res chain seq x y z
N MET A 1 -8.37 16.72 5.56
CA MET A 1 -8.01 16.62 4.13
C MET A 1 -7.30 15.29 3.91
N PRO A 2 -7.95 14.26 3.37
CA PRO A 2 -7.30 12.93 3.21
C PRO A 2 -6.34 12.87 2.01
N TYR A 3 -6.15 13.95 1.28
CA TYR A 3 -5.44 13.94 -0.01
C TYR A 3 -3.93 14.15 0.06
N LEU A 4 -3.39 14.62 1.18
CA LEU A 4 -1.97 14.94 1.32
C LEU A 4 -1.26 13.99 2.29
N GLY A 5 -1.50 12.71 2.14
CA GLY A 5 -0.82 11.71 2.96
C GLY A 5 0.59 11.36 2.48
N PHE A 6 1.00 11.86 1.33
CA PHE A 6 2.35 11.67 0.79
C PHE A 6 3.08 13.00 0.79
N VAL A 7 4.33 12.98 1.23
CA VAL A 7 5.21 14.14 1.12
C VAL A 7 5.76 14.17 -0.31
N PRO A 8 5.45 15.20 -1.11
CA PRO A 8 5.94 15.27 -2.49
C PRO A 8 7.46 15.45 -2.51
N ASP A 9 8.13 14.84 -3.47
CA ASP A 9 9.58 15.02 -3.65
C ASP A 9 9.91 16.42 -4.16
N ASP A 10 9.04 16.97 -4.99
CA ASP A 10 9.14 18.32 -5.52
C ASP A 10 7.98 19.18 -5.01
N LEU A 11 8.29 20.16 -4.18
CA LEU A 11 7.32 21.11 -3.62
C LEU A 11 6.87 22.17 -4.63
N THR A 12 7.66 22.42 -5.68
CA THR A 12 7.31 23.37 -6.75
C THR A 12 6.16 22.85 -7.60
N SER A 13 5.92 21.54 -7.56
CA SER A 13 4.75 20.90 -8.20
C SER A 13 3.41 21.20 -7.52
N ALA A 14 3.42 21.90 -6.38
CA ALA A 14 2.20 22.25 -5.65
C ALA A 14 1.28 23.14 -6.49
N PRO A 15 -0.04 22.91 -6.50
CA PRO A 15 -0.97 23.76 -7.24
C PRO A 15 -0.87 25.23 -6.82
N SER A 16 -0.69 26.13 -7.78
CA SER A 16 -0.47 27.56 -7.55
C SER A 16 -1.54 28.22 -6.66
N ARG A 17 -2.79 27.75 -6.75
CA ARG A 17 -3.89 28.22 -5.89
C ARG A 17 -3.67 27.90 -4.41
N ILE A 18 -3.09 26.75 -4.11
CA ILE A 18 -2.77 26.33 -2.71
C ILE A 18 -1.60 27.17 -2.22
N VAL A 19 -0.57 27.35 -3.05
CA VAL A 19 0.59 28.17 -2.73
C VAL A 19 0.17 29.60 -2.42
N ALA A 20 -0.62 30.23 -3.31
CA ALA A 20 -1.12 31.59 -3.12
C ALA A 20 -1.97 31.72 -1.85
N TYR A 21 -2.83 30.75 -1.55
CA TYR A 21 -3.66 30.75 -0.35
C TYR A 21 -2.79 30.70 0.92
N LEU A 22 -1.80 29.80 0.96
CA LEU A 22 -0.89 29.68 2.11
C LEU A 22 0.01 30.91 2.24
N ALA A 23 0.54 31.43 1.16
CA ALA A 23 1.35 32.65 1.12
C ALA A 23 0.59 33.83 1.74
N LEU A 24 -0.69 33.99 1.40
CA LEU A 24 -1.57 34.99 1.99
C LEU A 24 -1.76 34.80 3.50
N GLN A 25 -1.98 33.54 3.95
CA GLN A 25 -2.15 33.23 5.38
C GLN A 25 -0.88 33.51 6.19
N LEU A 26 0.28 33.25 5.59
CA LEU A 26 1.59 33.42 6.24
C LEU A 26 2.17 34.84 6.06
N SER A 27 1.50 35.70 5.26
CA SER A 27 2.01 37.04 4.92
C SER A 27 3.40 37.01 4.28
N VAL A 28 3.63 36.01 3.40
CA VAL A 28 4.88 35.86 2.64
C VAL A 28 4.59 35.88 1.14
N PRO A 29 5.53 36.28 0.27
CA PRO A 29 5.34 36.21 -1.17
C PRO A 29 5.28 34.76 -1.64
N SER A 30 4.48 34.47 -2.67
CA SER A 30 4.33 33.12 -3.24
C SER A 30 5.66 32.56 -3.78
N GLU A 31 6.52 33.46 -4.25
CA GLU A 31 7.83 33.19 -4.84
C GLU A 31 8.81 32.59 -3.80
N ALA A 32 8.56 32.82 -2.51
CA ALA A 32 9.38 32.27 -1.42
C ALA A 32 9.42 30.73 -1.42
N LEU A 33 8.43 30.07 -2.07
CA LEU A 33 8.45 28.62 -2.22
C LEU A 33 9.52 28.15 -3.22
N THR A 34 9.90 28.97 -4.19
CA THR A 34 10.88 28.62 -5.23
C THR A 34 12.26 28.34 -4.62
N ASP A 35 12.61 29.11 -3.61
CA ASP A 35 13.92 29.00 -2.92
C ASP A 35 13.87 28.03 -1.73
N TYR A 36 12.70 27.39 -1.52
CA TYR A 36 12.53 26.47 -0.40
C TYR A 36 13.27 25.15 -0.65
N GLY A 37 14.18 24.81 0.25
CA GLY A 37 14.93 23.56 0.17
C GLY A 37 16.31 23.68 -0.47
N ASP A 38 16.74 24.88 -0.88
CA ASP A 38 18.09 25.13 -1.40
C ASP A 38 19.20 24.77 -0.40
N ARG A 39 18.87 24.80 0.89
CA ARG A 39 19.77 24.30 1.95
C ARG A 39 19.53 22.80 2.16
N GLU A 40 20.58 22.02 2.09
CA GLU A 40 20.59 20.55 2.06
C GLU A 40 19.73 19.85 3.13
N HIS A 41 19.58 20.44 4.31
CA HIS A 41 18.84 19.82 5.42
C HIS A 41 17.50 20.48 5.75
N THR A 42 17.17 21.62 5.16
CA THR A 42 15.97 22.40 5.53
C THR A 42 14.68 21.59 5.42
N ARG A 43 14.53 20.84 4.34
CA ARG A 43 13.33 20.01 4.11
C ARG A 43 13.20 18.88 5.12
N THR A 44 14.31 18.19 5.40
CA THR A 44 14.35 17.07 6.36
C THR A 44 14.08 17.54 7.78
N ASP A 45 14.65 18.67 8.17
CA ASP A 45 14.46 19.23 9.51
C ASP A 45 13.02 19.71 9.71
N HIS A 46 12.44 20.40 8.71
CA HIS A 46 11.04 20.82 8.77
C HIS A 46 10.08 19.62 8.79
N LEU A 47 10.37 18.56 8.02
CA LEU A 47 9.55 17.36 8.04
C LEU A 47 9.57 16.70 9.41
N ARG A 48 10.74 16.60 10.04
CA ARG A 48 10.90 16.06 11.38
C ARG A 48 10.15 16.89 12.43
N ASP A 49 10.26 18.22 12.37
CA ASP A 49 9.54 19.13 13.27
C ASP A 49 8.01 18.96 13.14
N ILE A 50 7.51 18.80 11.91
CA ILE A 50 6.08 18.52 11.66
C ILE A 50 5.67 17.14 12.20
N GLN A 51 6.48 16.12 11.99
CA GLN A 51 6.25 14.78 12.52
C GLN A 51 6.15 14.80 14.04
N ASP A 52 7.11 15.44 14.70
CA ASP A 52 7.16 15.55 16.16
C ASP A 52 5.93 16.29 16.72
N ARG A 53 5.54 17.40 16.10
CA ARG A 53 4.35 18.18 16.51
C ARG A 53 3.04 17.44 16.32
N LEU A 54 2.92 16.62 15.29
CA LEU A 54 1.73 15.87 14.98
C LEU A 54 1.73 14.45 15.58
N GLY A 55 2.81 14.04 16.23
CA GLY A 55 2.96 12.72 16.81
C GLY A 55 3.10 11.61 15.76
N PHE A 56 3.58 11.96 14.55
CA PHE A 56 3.85 10.99 13.49
C PHE A 56 5.29 10.49 13.57
N ARG A 57 5.49 9.23 13.15
CA ARG A 57 6.83 8.65 13.02
C ARG A 57 7.00 7.96 11.67
N ASP A 58 8.23 7.75 11.26
CA ASP A 58 8.54 7.03 10.03
C ASP A 58 8.13 5.55 10.14
N THR A 59 7.62 5.03 9.01
CA THR A 59 7.22 3.63 8.90
C THR A 59 8.45 2.71 8.93
N GLN A 60 8.49 1.82 9.90
CA GLN A 60 9.55 0.82 10.07
C GLN A 60 9.19 -0.50 9.35
N PRO A 61 10.17 -1.40 9.10
CA PRO A 61 9.90 -2.71 8.51
C PRO A 61 8.85 -3.53 9.28
N ALA A 62 8.83 -3.44 10.61
CA ALA A 62 7.83 -4.10 11.45
C ALA A 62 6.41 -3.58 11.19
N ASP A 63 6.25 -2.27 10.98
CA ASP A 63 4.96 -1.66 10.65
C ASP A 63 4.47 -2.13 9.28
N SER A 64 5.37 -2.24 8.31
CA SER A 64 5.06 -2.77 6.97
C SER A 64 4.59 -4.23 7.04
N ALA A 65 5.20 -5.05 7.90
CA ALA A 65 4.77 -6.43 8.14
C ALA A 65 3.39 -6.48 8.82
N ALA A 66 3.15 -5.64 9.82
CA ALA A 66 1.84 -5.52 10.49
C ALA A 66 0.75 -5.07 9.53
N LEU A 67 1.03 -4.06 8.68
CA LEU A 67 0.12 -3.62 7.62
C LEU A 67 -0.17 -4.75 6.64
N GLY A 68 0.85 -5.52 6.23
CA GLY A 68 0.68 -6.67 5.33
C GLY A 68 -0.25 -7.73 5.93
N ALA A 69 -0.08 -8.09 7.19
CA ALA A 69 -0.94 -9.03 7.91
C ALA A 69 -2.39 -8.50 7.99
N TRP A 70 -2.56 -7.23 8.35
CA TRP A 70 -3.87 -6.60 8.41
C TRP A 70 -4.58 -6.53 7.05
N LEU A 71 -3.83 -6.21 5.98
CA LEU A 71 -4.35 -6.21 4.60
C LEU A 71 -4.78 -7.60 4.14
N LEU A 72 -4.09 -8.65 4.58
CA LEU A 72 -4.44 -10.04 4.25
C LEU A 72 -5.85 -10.40 4.76
N GLU A 73 -6.18 -9.99 5.98
CA GLU A 73 -7.53 -10.19 6.55
C GLU A 73 -8.58 -9.44 5.72
N ARG A 74 -8.32 -8.18 5.36
CA ARG A 74 -9.23 -7.37 4.55
C ARG A 74 -9.38 -7.86 3.10
N ALA A 75 -8.34 -8.47 2.54
CA ALA A 75 -8.37 -9.04 1.19
C ALA A 75 -9.28 -10.27 1.06
N LEU A 76 -9.67 -10.88 2.17
CA LEU A 76 -10.69 -11.93 2.19
C LEU A 76 -12.10 -11.38 1.90
N GLU A 77 -12.34 -10.12 2.24
CA GLU A 77 -13.62 -9.43 2.09
C GLU A 77 -13.66 -8.53 0.84
N GLN A 78 -12.50 -8.05 0.39
CA GLN A 78 -12.35 -7.03 -0.66
C GLN A 78 -11.41 -7.49 -1.76
N ASP A 79 -11.96 -7.68 -2.97
CA ASP A 79 -11.18 -8.08 -4.16
C ASP A 79 -10.55 -6.91 -4.92
N LYS A 80 -10.98 -5.66 -4.64
CA LYS A 80 -10.57 -4.48 -5.41
C LYS A 80 -9.25 -3.89 -4.86
N PRO A 81 -8.16 -3.88 -5.65
CA PRO A 81 -6.85 -3.35 -5.22
C PRO A 81 -6.90 -1.90 -4.74
N MET A 82 -7.68 -1.06 -5.41
CA MET A 82 -7.83 0.35 -5.05
C MET A 82 -8.49 0.54 -3.67
N VAL A 83 -9.40 -0.36 -3.29
CA VAL A 83 -10.03 -0.32 -1.96
C VAL A 83 -8.99 -0.70 -0.91
N LEU A 84 -8.22 -1.77 -1.14
CA LEU A 84 -7.14 -2.19 -0.23
C LEU A 84 -6.07 -1.10 -0.09
N PHE A 85 -5.69 -0.43 -1.19
CA PHE A 85 -4.77 0.71 -1.14
C PHE A 85 -5.29 1.84 -0.25
N ARG A 86 -6.56 2.21 -0.40
CA ARG A 86 -7.19 3.25 0.44
C ARG A 86 -7.24 2.85 1.91
N LEU A 87 -7.57 1.59 2.19
CA LEU A 87 -7.57 1.04 3.54
C LEU A 87 -6.17 1.06 4.16
N ALA A 88 -5.13 0.70 3.39
CA ALA A 88 -3.74 0.79 3.82
C ALA A 88 -3.36 2.22 4.21
N CYS A 89 -3.74 3.21 3.38
CA CYS A 89 -3.50 4.62 3.68
C CYS A 89 -4.22 5.09 4.94
N GLN A 90 -5.44 4.60 5.20
CA GLN A 90 -6.20 4.92 6.41
C GLN A 90 -5.58 4.29 7.65
N TRP A 91 -5.14 3.04 7.56
CA TRP A 91 -4.47 2.34 8.65
C TRP A 91 -3.19 3.06 9.08
N LEU A 92 -2.33 3.43 8.11
CA LEU A 92 -1.11 4.20 8.38
C LEU A 92 -1.40 5.52 9.10
N LEU A 93 -2.47 6.20 8.70
CA LEU A 93 -2.89 7.45 9.34
C LEU A 93 -3.36 7.22 10.77
N GLN A 94 -4.11 6.16 11.03
CA GLN A 94 -4.59 5.81 12.37
C GLN A 94 -3.46 5.43 13.33
N GLU A 95 -2.44 4.75 12.81
CA GLU A 95 -1.24 4.38 13.56
C GLU A 95 -0.21 5.52 13.67
N HIS A 96 -0.54 6.74 13.21
CA HIS A 96 0.36 7.90 13.20
C HIS A 96 1.68 7.62 12.48
N LEU A 97 1.61 6.88 11.37
CA LEU A 97 2.76 6.54 10.54
C LEU A 97 2.81 7.43 9.30
N VAL A 98 3.99 7.96 9.01
CA VAL A 98 4.23 8.64 7.74
C VAL A 98 4.08 7.62 6.62
N ARG A 99 3.27 7.94 5.63
CA ARG A 99 3.04 7.03 4.50
C ARG A 99 4.31 6.84 3.70
N PRO A 100 4.73 5.59 3.49
CA PRO A 100 5.83 5.30 2.57
C PRO A 100 5.42 5.66 1.14
N GLY A 101 6.38 5.67 0.23
CA GLY A 101 6.11 5.96 -1.17
C GLY A 101 5.00 5.08 -1.76
N VAL A 102 4.22 5.64 -2.69
CA VAL A 102 3.06 4.97 -3.33
C VAL A 102 3.40 3.57 -3.81
N THR A 103 4.56 3.40 -4.45
CA THR A 103 5.04 2.13 -4.99
C THR A 103 5.23 1.04 -3.92
N ILE A 104 5.57 1.43 -2.69
CA ILE A 104 5.71 0.48 -1.57
C ILE A 104 4.34 -0.05 -1.15
N ILE A 105 3.36 0.84 -1.01
CA ILE A 105 1.98 0.46 -0.65
C ILE A 105 1.36 -0.38 -1.78
N GLU A 106 1.54 0.02 -3.04
CA GLU A 106 1.07 -0.76 -4.20
C GLU A 106 1.66 -2.16 -4.23
N ARG A 107 2.95 -2.31 -3.93
CA ARG A 107 3.62 -3.61 -3.84
C ARG A 107 3.03 -4.46 -2.72
N LEU A 108 2.79 -3.90 -1.53
CA LEU A 108 2.15 -4.59 -0.43
C LEU A 108 0.75 -5.08 -0.81
N VAL A 109 -0.05 -4.22 -1.43
CA VAL A 109 -1.39 -4.57 -1.92
C VAL A 109 -1.33 -5.63 -3.02
N ALA A 110 -0.36 -5.56 -3.94
CA ALA A 110 -0.21 -6.52 -5.04
C ALA A 110 0.22 -7.92 -4.55
N THR A 111 1.06 -7.98 -3.51
CA THR A 111 1.51 -9.25 -2.92
C THR A 111 0.50 -9.88 -1.96
N THR A 112 -0.57 -9.17 -1.58
CA THR A 112 -1.61 -9.68 -0.72
C THR A 112 -2.51 -10.66 -1.50
N PRO A 113 -2.60 -11.96 -1.11
CA PRO A 113 -3.46 -12.95 -1.78
C PRO A 113 -4.93 -12.55 -1.61
N ARG A 114 -5.66 -12.47 -2.72
CA ARG A 114 -7.09 -12.11 -2.73
C ARG A 114 -7.97 -13.35 -2.70
N ALA A 115 -9.21 -13.19 -2.26
CA ALA A 115 -10.21 -14.26 -2.24
C ALA A 115 -10.44 -14.90 -3.62
N SER A 116 -10.36 -14.11 -4.69
CA SER A 116 -10.45 -14.59 -6.07
C SER A 116 -9.28 -15.48 -6.48
N SER A 117 -8.05 -15.17 -6.07
CA SER A 117 -6.86 -15.99 -6.32
C SER A 117 -6.94 -17.35 -5.61
N ARG A 118 -7.49 -17.39 -4.39
CA ARG A 118 -7.66 -18.66 -3.65
C ARG A 118 -8.70 -19.56 -4.28
N ARG A 119 -9.79 -19.02 -4.85
CA ARG A 119 -10.80 -19.81 -5.57
C ARG A 119 -10.20 -20.53 -6.77
N ASN A 120 -9.32 -19.88 -7.52
CA ASN A 120 -8.66 -20.48 -8.67
C ASN A 120 -7.66 -21.60 -8.30
N LEU A 121 -6.97 -21.47 -7.16
CA LEU A 121 -6.07 -22.51 -6.66
C LEU A 121 -6.84 -23.74 -6.16
N SER A 122 -7.95 -23.54 -5.44
CA SER A 122 -8.79 -24.64 -4.96
C SER A 122 -9.42 -25.46 -6.09
N THR A 123 -9.80 -24.84 -7.21
CA THR A 123 -10.35 -25.54 -8.38
C THR A 123 -9.28 -26.29 -9.18
N ALA A 124 -8.03 -25.79 -9.20
CA ALA A 124 -6.91 -26.47 -9.87
C ALA A 124 -6.47 -27.74 -9.11
N ASP A 125 -6.42 -27.68 -7.78
CA ASP A 125 -6.08 -28.84 -6.94
C ASP A 125 -7.14 -29.94 -7.00
N LEU A 126 -8.42 -29.60 -7.03
CA LEU A 126 -9.51 -30.55 -7.18
C LEU A 126 -9.53 -31.23 -8.56
N ALA A 127 -9.07 -30.54 -9.61
CA ALA A 127 -8.96 -31.12 -10.95
C ALA A 127 -7.77 -32.07 -11.10
N ALA A 128 -6.69 -31.86 -10.33
CA ALA A 128 -5.51 -32.73 -10.35
C ALA A 128 -5.73 -34.07 -9.68
N ASP A 129 -6.60 -34.13 -8.67
CA ASP A 129 -6.89 -35.40 -7.93
C ASP A 129 -7.93 -36.28 -8.60
N ALA A 130 -8.72 -35.76 -9.55
CA ALA A 130 -9.73 -36.53 -10.30
C ALA A 130 -9.16 -37.37 -11.47
N GLY A 131 -7.86 -37.25 -11.77
CA GLY A 131 -7.20 -37.91 -12.91
C GLY A 131 -6.50 -39.24 -12.61
N ALA A 132 -6.49 -39.75 -11.39
CA ALA A 132 -5.69 -40.93 -11.00
C ALA A 132 -6.47 -42.20 -10.63
N ALA A 133 -7.72 -42.30 -10.99
CA ALA A 133 -8.45 -43.57 -10.86
C ALA A 133 -8.25 -44.45 -12.10
N ARG A 134 -7.20 -45.24 -12.14
CA ARG A 134 -6.96 -46.30 -13.12
C ARG A 134 -7.88 -47.47 -12.80
N PRO A 135 -8.73 -47.96 -13.76
CA PRO A 135 -9.58 -49.14 -13.51
C PRO A 135 -8.73 -50.40 -13.37
N PRO A 136 -9.16 -51.37 -12.56
CA PRO A 136 -8.43 -52.63 -12.37
C PRO A 136 -8.46 -53.44 -13.69
N ARG A 137 -7.30 -53.92 -14.09
CA ARG A 137 -7.16 -54.84 -15.24
C ARG A 137 -7.82 -56.16 -14.87
N CYS A 138 -8.86 -56.53 -15.58
CA CYS A 138 -9.41 -57.89 -15.57
C CYS A 138 -8.35 -58.88 -16.08
N CYS A 139 -8.01 -59.92 -15.29
CA CYS A 139 -7.27 -61.08 -15.73
C CYS A 139 -8.14 -61.91 -16.67
N PRO A 140 -7.60 -62.42 -17.80
CA PRO A 140 -8.28 -63.45 -18.61
C PRO A 140 -8.22 -64.83 -17.90
N PRO A 141 -9.24 -65.67 -18.09
CA PRO A 141 -9.23 -67.04 -17.55
C PRO A 141 -8.22 -67.92 -18.30
N ALA A 142 -7.57 -68.83 -17.56
CA ALA A 142 -6.66 -69.82 -18.10
C ALA A 142 -7.46 -70.93 -18.87
N PRO A 143 -6.89 -71.49 -19.97
CA PRO A 143 -7.49 -72.61 -20.65
C PRO A 143 -7.24 -73.94 -19.91
N CYS A 144 -8.26 -74.84 -19.95
CA CYS A 144 -8.11 -76.23 -19.57
C CYS A 144 -7.17 -77.00 -20.49
#